data_b3bd9a8a5764fdf147aa67b8d41a4a0c
#
_entry.id   b3bd9a8a5764fdf147aa67b8d41a4a0c
#
_cell.length_a   1.000
_cell.length_b   1.000
_cell.length_c   1.000
_cell.angle_alpha   90.00
_cell.angle_beta   90.00
_cell.angle_gamma   90.00
#
_symmetry.space_group_name_H-M   'P 1'
#
loop_
_entity.id
_entity.type
_entity.pdbx_description
1 polymer ?
#
loop_
_entity_poly.entity_id
_entity_poly.type
_entity_poly.pdbx_seq_one_letter_code
_entity_poly.pdbx_strand_id
1 'polypeptide(L)'
;MLECNGFCLLAVAERTGCKVLLAQKAFSNYNFYPLLEPYLAGTEASGLYEARLGKEEMGGKEVHVFCAAYREDEFDELLEYADHIVFNSPGQLKKLGERAKAQGKSIGLRVNPECSTQDGHDIYDPCAPGSRLGTTREQWNQEMTEDLISLLDGIHFHTLCEQ
;
A
#
# COMPACT_ATOMS: atom_id res chain seq x y z
N MET A 1 9.44 -14.24 20.75
CA MET A 1 9.78 -12.87 20.28
C MET A 1 8.76 -12.36 19.26
N LEU A 2 8.47 -13.07 18.14
CA LEU A 2 7.46 -12.64 17.15
C LEU A 2 6.07 -12.43 17.74
N GLU A 3 5.56 -13.38 18.53
CA GLU A 3 4.26 -13.24 19.21
C GLU A 3 4.21 -12.05 20.18
N CYS A 4 5.30 -11.79 20.90
CA CYS A 4 5.39 -10.64 21.80
C CYS A 4 5.29 -9.31 21.03
N ASN A 5 5.98 -9.21 19.90
CA ASN A 5 5.90 -8.04 19.03
C ASN A 5 4.50 -7.92 18.41
N GLY A 6 3.90 -9.04 17.97
CA GLY A 6 2.53 -9.09 17.47
C GLY A 6 1.52 -8.56 18.49
N PHE A 7 1.65 -8.97 19.76
CA PHE A 7 0.80 -8.49 20.85
C PHE A 7 0.89 -6.97 21.06
N CYS A 8 2.11 -6.41 20.98
CA CYS A 8 2.30 -4.96 21.08
C CYS A 8 1.62 -4.22 19.94
N LEU A 9 1.72 -4.73 18.70
CA LEU A 9 1.08 -4.14 17.53
C LEU A 9 -0.46 -4.21 17.62
N LEU A 10 -1.00 -5.36 18.06
CA LEU A 10 -2.44 -5.51 18.30
C LEU A 10 -2.94 -4.51 19.33
N ALA A 11 -2.24 -4.34 20.45
CA ALA A 11 -2.62 -3.40 21.49
C ALA A 11 -2.63 -1.94 20.99
N VAL A 12 -1.73 -1.56 20.07
CA VAL A 12 -1.76 -0.25 19.40
C VAL A 12 -2.98 -0.16 18.48
N ALA A 13 -3.22 -1.18 17.66
CA ALA A 13 -4.37 -1.22 16.75
C ALA A 13 -5.70 -1.05 17.48
N GLU A 14 -5.91 -1.79 18.59
CA GLU A 14 -7.11 -1.71 19.41
C GLU A 14 -7.31 -0.33 20.05
N ARG A 15 -6.24 0.29 20.51
CA ARG A 15 -6.30 1.63 21.16
C ARG A 15 -6.56 2.76 20.19
N THR A 16 -6.13 2.63 18.95
CA THR A 16 -6.17 3.71 17.93
C THR A 16 -7.24 3.50 16.88
N GLY A 17 -7.76 2.27 16.75
CA GLY A 17 -8.66 1.88 15.68
C GLY A 17 -7.96 1.71 14.32
N CYS A 18 -6.61 1.72 14.28
CA CYS A 18 -5.87 1.51 13.04
C CYS A 18 -5.75 0.01 12.73
N LYS A 19 -5.51 -0.30 11.46
CA LYS A 19 -5.11 -1.62 11.00
C LYS A 19 -3.60 -1.67 10.85
N VAL A 20 -2.97 -2.74 11.34
CA VAL A 20 -1.55 -2.99 11.15
C VAL A 20 -1.38 -4.10 10.13
N LEU A 21 -0.55 -3.88 9.11
CA LEU A 21 -0.28 -4.80 8.02
C LEU A 21 1.16 -5.29 8.07
N LEU A 22 1.39 -6.52 7.61
CA LEU A 22 2.73 -7.06 7.40
C LEU A 22 3.28 -6.57 6.05
N ALA A 23 4.35 -5.80 6.07
CA ALA A 23 5.07 -5.42 4.86
C ALA A 23 5.90 -6.60 4.34
N GLN A 24 5.42 -7.29 3.30
CA GLN A 24 6.04 -8.52 2.81
C GLN A 24 7.42 -8.28 2.22
N LYS A 25 7.70 -7.11 1.64
CA LYS A 25 9.05 -6.74 1.19
C LYS A 25 10.10 -6.78 2.31
N ALA A 26 9.70 -6.57 3.56
CA ALA A 26 10.58 -6.62 4.72
C ALA A 26 10.62 -8.03 5.34
N PHE A 27 9.51 -8.75 5.29
CA PHE A 27 9.41 -10.08 5.88
C PHE A 27 8.37 -10.92 5.12
N SER A 28 8.85 -11.86 4.29
CA SER A 28 8.01 -12.77 3.47
C SER A 28 8.22 -14.24 3.81
N ASN A 29 8.72 -14.56 5.00
CA ASN A 29 8.82 -15.94 5.44
C ASN A 29 7.44 -16.47 5.87
N TYR A 30 6.69 -16.98 4.91
CA TYR A 30 5.30 -17.42 5.06
C TYR A 30 5.11 -18.53 6.09
N ASN A 31 6.13 -19.31 6.44
CA ASN A 31 6.04 -20.30 7.52
C ASN A 31 5.68 -19.68 8.88
N PHE A 32 5.90 -18.38 9.04
CA PHE A 32 5.55 -17.64 10.26
C PHE A 32 4.23 -16.87 10.16
N TYR A 33 3.58 -16.83 9.01
CA TYR A 33 2.32 -16.11 8.83
C TYR A 33 1.22 -16.61 9.77
N PRO A 34 1.05 -17.90 10.01
CA PRO A 34 0.06 -18.40 11.01
C PRO A 34 0.30 -17.89 12.43
N LEU A 35 1.56 -17.55 12.79
CA LEU A 35 1.88 -16.96 14.09
C LEU A 35 1.58 -15.47 14.16
N LEU A 36 1.54 -14.78 13.03
CA LEU A 36 1.30 -13.33 12.92
C LEU A 36 -0.17 -13.01 12.62
N GLU A 37 -0.87 -13.93 11.99
CA GLU A 37 -2.27 -13.79 11.56
C GLU A 37 -3.21 -13.30 12.69
N PRO A 38 -3.13 -13.79 13.93
CA PRO A 38 -4.01 -13.32 15.00
C PRO A 38 -3.83 -11.85 15.39
N TYR A 39 -2.68 -11.25 15.07
CA TYR A 39 -2.29 -9.92 15.53
C TYR A 39 -2.41 -8.83 14.45
N LEU A 40 -2.46 -9.23 13.17
CA LEU A 40 -2.40 -8.31 12.04
C LEU A 40 -3.71 -8.32 11.25
N ALA A 41 -4.02 -7.18 10.62
CA ALA A 41 -5.21 -7.05 9.78
C ALA A 41 -5.00 -7.65 8.38
N GLY A 42 -3.76 -7.81 7.96
CA GLY A 42 -3.44 -8.34 6.65
C GLY A 42 -1.99 -8.11 6.25
N THR A 43 -1.75 -8.07 4.94
CA THR A 43 -0.43 -7.87 4.32
C THR A 43 -0.40 -6.64 3.43
N GLU A 44 0.80 -6.06 3.30
CA GLU A 44 1.12 -5.08 2.26
C GLU A 44 2.06 -5.73 1.26
N ALA A 45 1.70 -5.64 -0.03
CA ALA A 45 2.37 -6.25 -1.16
C ALA A 45 2.86 -5.19 -2.15
N SER A 46 4.04 -5.41 -2.71
CA SER A 46 4.64 -4.52 -3.72
C SER A 46 4.40 -5.00 -5.16
N GLY A 47 3.65 -6.10 -5.34
CA GLY A 47 3.33 -6.65 -6.66
C GLY A 47 2.55 -7.97 -6.57
N LEU A 48 2.34 -8.57 -7.76
CA LEU A 48 1.47 -9.74 -7.94
C LEU A 48 1.82 -10.92 -7.02
N TYR A 49 3.09 -11.32 -6.99
CA TYR A 49 3.49 -12.53 -6.26
C TYR A 49 3.40 -12.36 -4.75
N GLU A 50 3.68 -11.16 -4.23
CA GLU A 50 3.46 -10.87 -2.82
C GLU A 50 1.96 -10.80 -2.49
N ALA A 51 1.14 -10.22 -3.37
CA ALA A 51 -0.32 -10.18 -3.19
C ALA A 51 -0.89 -11.59 -3.11
N ARG A 52 -0.49 -12.47 -4.04
CA ARG A 52 -0.87 -13.88 -4.04
C ARG A 52 -0.41 -14.59 -2.76
N LEU A 53 0.85 -14.40 -2.37
CA LEU A 53 1.37 -14.99 -1.13
C LEU A 53 0.57 -14.54 0.10
N GLY A 54 0.26 -13.24 0.21
CA GLY A 54 -0.56 -12.71 1.28
C GLY A 54 -1.96 -13.33 1.31
N LYS A 55 -2.59 -13.49 0.14
CA LYS A 55 -3.93 -14.05 0.03
C LYS A 55 -3.99 -15.54 0.38
N GLU A 56 -2.98 -16.30 -0.06
CA GLU A 56 -2.93 -17.75 0.14
C GLU A 56 -2.51 -18.12 1.58
N GLU A 57 -1.59 -17.37 2.20
CA GLU A 57 -0.90 -17.79 3.42
C GLU A 57 -1.29 -17.00 4.69
N MET A 58 -1.99 -15.85 4.56
CA MET A 58 -2.34 -14.99 5.72
C MET A 58 -3.79 -15.19 6.21
N GLY A 59 -4.30 -16.40 6.14
CA GLY A 59 -5.58 -16.76 6.74
C GLY A 59 -6.82 -16.01 6.22
N GLY A 60 -6.79 -15.53 4.97
CA GLY A 60 -7.89 -14.79 4.36
C GLY A 60 -8.02 -13.34 4.82
N LYS A 61 -6.99 -12.80 5.46
CA LYS A 61 -6.88 -11.39 5.84
C LYS A 61 -6.79 -10.47 4.62
N GLU A 62 -6.88 -9.16 4.86
CA GLU A 62 -6.81 -8.14 3.79
C GLU A 62 -5.44 -8.14 3.10
N VAL A 63 -5.45 -7.94 1.79
CA VAL A 63 -4.24 -7.73 0.98
C VAL A 63 -4.27 -6.32 0.40
N HIS A 64 -3.36 -5.49 0.84
CA HIS A 64 -3.14 -4.14 0.34
C HIS A 64 -1.98 -4.15 -0.63
N VAL A 65 -2.12 -3.49 -1.76
CA VAL A 65 -1.07 -3.46 -2.78
C VAL A 65 -0.70 -2.02 -3.13
N PHE A 66 0.58 -1.73 -3.03
CA PHE A 66 1.18 -0.53 -3.61
C PHE A 66 2.33 -0.91 -4.53
N CYS A 67 2.21 -0.55 -5.80
CA CYS A 67 3.27 -0.70 -6.79
C CYS A 67 3.51 0.64 -7.48
N ALA A 68 4.78 1.08 -7.56
CA ALA A 68 5.13 2.32 -8.24
C ALA A 68 4.77 2.30 -9.73
N ALA A 69 4.73 1.12 -10.35
CA ALA A 69 4.35 0.93 -11.74
C ALA A 69 3.66 -0.44 -11.92
N TYR A 70 2.34 -0.44 -12.05
CA TYR A 70 1.59 -1.66 -12.36
C TYR A 70 1.80 -2.08 -13.80
N ARG A 71 2.02 -3.37 -14.00
CA ARG A 71 2.06 -3.99 -15.32
C ARG A 71 0.63 -4.30 -15.77
N GLU A 72 0.29 -3.93 -17.00
CA GLU A 72 -1.06 -4.14 -17.53
C GLU A 72 -1.41 -5.61 -17.75
N ASP A 73 -0.43 -6.40 -18.15
CA ASP A 73 -0.54 -7.83 -18.39
C ASP A 73 -0.73 -8.67 -17.12
N GLU A 74 -0.37 -8.12 -15.96
CA GLU A 74 -0.53 -8.76 -14.64
C GLU A 74 -1.68 -8.18 -13.83
N PHE A 75 -2.25 -7.04 -14.25
CA PHE A 75 -3.14 -6.26 -13.40
C PHE A 75 -4.46 -6.97 -13.08
N ASP A 76 -5.05 -7.68 -14.04
CA ASP A 76 -6.28 -8.42 -13.81
C ASP A 76 -6.07 -9.59 -12.83
N GLU A 77 -4.96 -10.31 -12.96
CA GLU A 77 -4.58 -11.36 -12.01
C GLU A 77 -4.30 -10.76 -10.62
N LEU A 78 -3.63 -9.63 -10.54
CA LEU A 78 -3.40 -8.91 -9.27
C LEU A 78 -4.71 -8.58 -8.56
N LEU A 79 -5.73 -8.16 -9.30
CA LEU A 79 -7.04 -7.84 -8.74
C LEU A 79 -7.75 -9.06 -8.12
N GLU A 80 -7.43 -10.28 -8.52
CA GLU A 80 -8.00 -11.48 -7.89
C GLU A 80 -7.55 -11.63 -6.44
N TYR A 81 -6.33 -11.17 -6.12
CA TYR A 81 -5.75 -11.32 -4.78
C TYR A 81 -5.91 -10.07 -3.90
N ALA A 82 -5.90 -8.88 -4.50
CA ALA A 82 -5.91 -7.62 -3.78
C ALA A 82 -7.31 -7.24 -3.26
N ASP A 83 -7.38 -6.69 -2.07
CA ASP A 83 -8.58 -6.05 -1.51
C ASP A 83 -8.49 -4.52 -1.63
N HIS A 84 -7.27 -3.96 -1.52
CA HIS A 84 -6.98 -2.53 -1.65
C HIS A 84 -5.85 -2.31 -2.66
N ILE A 85 -6.05 -1.36 -3.58
CA ILE A 85 -5.06 -0.97 -4.60
C ILE A 85 -4.69 0.49 -4.42
N VAL A 86 -3.41 0.76 -4.29
CA VAL A 86 -2.89 2.13 -4.21
C VAL A 86 -2.15 2.48 -5.49
N PHE A 87 -2.65 3.47 -6.22
CA PHE A 87 -1.99 3.99 -7.41
C PHE A 87 -0.92 5.02 -7.06
N ASN A 88 0.15 5.05 -7.83
CA ASN A 88 1.27 5.97 -7.60
C ASN A 88 1.06 7.36 -8.22
N SER A 89 0.21 7.47 -9.24
CA SER A 89 -0.01 8.71 -9.97
C SER A 89 -1.41 8.81 -10.54
N PRO A 90 -1.88 10.05 -10.87
CA PRO A 90 -3.15 10.26 -11.57
C PRO A 90 -3.23 9.51 -12.90
N GLY A 91 -2.11 9.40 -13.63
CA GLY A 91 -2.04 8.65 -14.89
C GLY A 91 -2.32 7.17 -14.71
N GLN A 92 -1.81 6.52 -13.66
CA GLN A 92 -2.15 5.14 -13.35
C GLN A 92 -3.62 5.00 -12.93
N LEU A 93 -4.11 5.88 -12.05
CA LEU A 93 -5.50 5.89 -11.61
C LEU A 93 -6.46 6.03 -12.81
N LYS A 94 -6.19 6.96 -13.72
CA LYS A 94 -6.96 7.17 -14.94
C LYS A 94 -7.00 5.91 -15.83
N LYS A 95 -5.88 5.19 -15.92
CA LYS A 95 -5.74 4.02 -16.78
C LYS A 95 -6.38 2.76 -16.20
N LEU A 96 -6.28 2.56 -14.90
CA LEU A 96 -6.57 1.28 -14.25
C LEU A 96 -7.65 1.38 -13.16
N GLY A 97 -8.01 2.58 -12.73
CA GLY A 97 -8.92 2.80 -11.60
C GLY A 97 -10.31 2.22 -11.82
N GLU A 98 -10.91 2.46 -12.99
CA GLU A 98 -12.22 1.91 -13.31
C GLU A 98 -12.25 0.37 -13.33
N ARG A 99 -11.14 -0.26 -13.77
CA ARG A 99 -11.02 -1.73 -13.75
C ARG A 99 -11.00 -2.25 -12.32
N ALA A 100 -10.27 -1.59 -11.42
CA ALA A 100 -10.23 -1.94 -10.01
C ALA A 100 -11.60 -1.71 -9.33
N LYS A 101 -12.25 -0.57 -9.62
CA LYS A 101 -13.58 -0.24 -9.07
C LYS A 101 -14.65 -1.24 -9.52
N ALA A 102 -14.62 -1.64 -10.79
CA ALA A 102 -15.56 -2.63 -11.34
C ALA A 102 -15.46 -4.01 -10.65
N GLN A 103 -14.31 -4.33 -10.08
CA GLN A 103 -14.09 -5.54 -9.27
C GLN A 103 -14.30 -5.31 -7.77
N GLY A 104 -14.86 -4.18 -7.38
CA GLY A 104 -15.18 -3.85 -5.99
C GLY A 104 -13.97 -3.60 -5.09
N LYS A 105 -12.82 -3.23 -5.68
CA LYS A 105 -11.61 -2.96 -4.89
C LYS A 105 -11.65 -1.57 -4.27
N SER A 106 -11.09 -1.44 -3.06
CA SER A 106 -10.83 -0.14 -2.47
C SER A 106 -9.62 0.51 -3.14
N ILE A 107 -9.75 1.79 -3.47
CA ILE A 107 -8.77 2.52 -4.28
C ILE A 107 -8.14 3.64 -3.47
N GLY A 108 -6.82 3.64 -3.40
CA GLY A 108 -6.02 4.72 -2.85
C GLY A 108 -5.14 5.40 -3.90
N LEU A 109 -4.76 6.64 -3.63
CA LEU A 109 -3.72 7.35 -4.37
C LEU A 109 -2.58 7.71 -3.43
N ARG A 110 -1.35 7.35 -3.82
CA ARG A 110 -0.17 7.79 -3.10
C ARG A 110 0.10 9.26 -3.40
N VAL A 111 0.17 10.05 -2.34
CA VAL A 111 0.58 11.45 -2.41
C VAL A 111 2.02 11.59 -1.92
N ASN A 112 2.78 12.47 -2.57
CA ASN A 112 4.06 12.94 -2.06
C ASN A 112 3.82 14.28 -1.37
N PRO A 113 3.89 14.35 -0.02
CA PRO A 113 3.62 15.60 0.70
C PRO A 113 4.74 16.62 0.56
N GLU A 114 5.83 16.28 -0.14
CA GLU A 114 7.00 17.14 -0.37
C GLU A 114 7.60 17.65 0.97
N CYS A 115 7.41 16.84 2.00
CA CYS A 115 7.90 17.06 3.35
C CYS A 115 8.37 15.73 3.92
N SER A 116 9.58 15.69 4.41
CA SER A 116 10.21 14.50 4.99
C SER A 116 10.67 14.77 6.41
N THR A 117 10.62 13.73 7.24
CA THR A 117 11.27 13.72 8.55
C THR A 117 12.59 12.96 8.53
N GLN A 118 13.09 12.64 7.34
CA GLN A 118 14.30 11.86 7.14
C GLN A 118 15.54 12.65 7.60
N ASP A 119 16.20 12.16 8.65
CA ASP A 119 17.48 12.65 9.14
C ASP A 119 18.58 11.72 8.62
N GLY A 120 19.17 12.01 7.47
CA GLY A 120 20.21 11.16 6.91
C GLY A 120 20.48 11.41 5.43
N HIS A 121 20.76 10.35 4.69
CA HIS A 121 21.09 10.46 3.27
C HIS A 121 19.85 10.73 2.42
N ASP A 122 19.87 11.82 1.65
CA ASP A 122 18.79 12.20 0.72
C ASP A 122 18.36 11.09 -0.24
N ILE A 123 19.25 10.13 -0.52
CA ILE A 123 18.97 8.99 -1.39
C ILE A 123 17.84 8.09 -0.87
N TYR A 124 17.61 8.09 0.44
CA TYR A 124 16.55 7.31 1.08
C TYR A 124 15.28 8.13 1.35
N ASP A 125 15.32 9.45 1.10
CA ASP A 125 14.17 10.31 1.32
C ASP A 125 13.09 10.08 0.25
N PRO A 126 11.93 9.51 0.61
CA PRO A 126 10.85 9.25 -0.34
C PRO A 126 10.20 10.54 -0.87
N CYS A 127 10.44 11.67 -0.22
CA CYS A 127 9.88 12.98 -0.55
C CYS A 127 10.91 13.94 -1.16
N ALA A 128 12.14 13.48 -1.42
CA ALA A 128 13.19 14.29 -2.02
C ALA A 128 12.78 14.88 -3.39
N PRO A 129 13.30 16.05 -3.77
CA PRO A 129 13.06 16.59 -5.09
C PRO A 129 13.42 15.61 -6.20
N GLY A 130 12.50 15.41 -7.16
CA GLY A 130 12.67 14.43 -8.23
C GLY A 130 12.31 12.98 -7.85
N SER A 131 11.77 12.74 -6.67
CA SER A 131 11.23 11.43 -6.32
C SER A 131 10.12 11.03 -7.28
N ARG A 132 10.18 9.77 -7.75
CA ARG A 132 9.14 9.16 -8.61
C ARG A 132 7.95 8.63 -7.82
N LEU A 133 7.96 8.72 -6.50
CA LEU A 133 7.01 8.06 -5.62
C LEU A 133 5.95 9.03 -5.13
N GLY A 134 4.72 8.76 -5.52
CA GLY A 134 3.55 9.52 -5.14
C GLY A 134 3.31 10.76 -6.01
N THR A 135 2.09 11.24 -5.96
CA THR A 135 1.58 12.42 -6.68
C THR A 135 1.97 13.67 -5.91
N THR A 136 2.70 14.59 -6.52
CA THR A 136 3.03 15.89 -5.92
C THR A 136 1.79 16.79 -5.88
N ARG A 137 1.85 17.87 -5.09
CA ARG A 137 0.77 18.86 -5.06
C ARG A 137 0.52 19.50 -6.42
N GLU A 138 1.59 19.75 -7.17
CA GLU A 138 1.48 20.33 -8.52
C GLU A 138 0.76 19.37 -9.46
N GLN A 139 1.17 18.09 -9.51
CA GLN A 139 0.51 17.07 -10.32
C GLN A 139 -0.96 16.87 -9.92
N TRP A 140 -1.27 16.86 -8.62
CA TRP A 140 -2.63 16.79 -8.13
C TRP A 140 -3.49 17.92 -8.71
N ASN A 141 -3.02 19.16 -8.63
CA ASN A 141 -3.77 20.33 -9.11
C ASN A 141 -3.95 20.36 -10.63
N GLN A 142 -3.01 19.76 -11.38
CA GLN A 142 -3.04 19.74 -12.85
C GLN A 142 -3.82 18.57 -13.42
N GLU A 143 -3.77 17.40 -12.79
CA GLU A 143 -4.22 16.15 -13.40
C GLU A 143 -5.44 15.53 -12.69
N MET A 144 -5.72 15.85 -11.42
CA MET A 144 -6.86 15.28 -10.71
C MET A 144 -8.15 16.00 -11.08
N THR A 145 -9.09 15.26 -11.64
CA THR A 145 -10.44 15.71 -11.95
C THR A 145 -11.43 15.21 -10.89
N GLU A 146 -12.63 15.78 -10.86
CA GLU A 146 -13.71 15.31 -9.97
C GLU A 146 -14.02 13.83 -10.19
N ASP A 147 -14.01 13.37 -11.44
CA ASP A 147 -14.24 11.97 -11.79
C ASP A 147 -13.16 11.06 -11.18
N LEU A 148 -11.88 11.43 -11.29
CA LEU A 148 -10.78 10.65 -10.69
C LEU A 148 -10.83 10.68 -9.16
N ILE A 149 -11.19 11.81 -8.56
CA ILE A 149 -11.36 11.94 -7.11
C ILE A 149 -12.50 11.04 -6.63
N SER A 150 -13.58 10.94 -7.38
CA SER A 150 -14.73 10.09 -7.04
C SER A 150 -14.42 8.58 -7.00
N LEU A 151 -13.33 8.15 -7.65
CA LEU A 151 -12.87 6.76 -7.58
C LEU A 151 -12.17 6.44 -6.26
N LEU A 152 -11.64 7.45 -5.57
CA LEU A 152 -10.78 7.25 -4.41
C LEU A 152 -11.59 6.95 -3.14
N ASP A 153 -11.16 5.94 -2.42
CA ASP A 153 -11.61 5.62 -1.07
C ASP A 153 -10.63 6.13 0.00
N GLY A 154 -9.39 6.47 -0.40
CA GLY A 154 -8.37 6.97 0.52
C GLY A 154 -7.10 7.48 -0.13
N ILE A 155 -6.20 7.97 0.70
CA ILE A 155 -4.86 8.41 0.30
C ILE A 155 -3.79 7.63 1.06
N HIS A 156 -2.65 7.43 0.43
CA HIS A 156 -1.46 6.83 1.00
C HIS A 156 -0.29 7.83 0.95
N PHE A 157 0.55 7.84 1.97
CA PHE A 157 1.78 8.62 1.97
C PHE A 157 2.89 7.88 2.73
N HIS A 158 4.13 8.24 2.43
CA HIS A 158 5.32 7.68 3.05
C HIS A 158 6.37 8.80 3.15
N THR A 159 6.69 9.25 4.35
CA THR A 159 7.50 10.46 4.60
C THR A 159 8.84 10.18 5.26
N LEU A 160 9.11 8.93 5.60
CA LEU A 160 10.36 8.51 6.24
C LEU A 160 10.73 7.09 5.77
N CYS A 161 11.99 6.74 5.93
CA CYS A 161 12.51 5.41 5.63
C CYS A 161 13.53 5.03 6.70
N GLU A 162 13.36 3.85 7.32
CA GLU A 162 14.29 3.27 8.31
C GLU A 162 14.59 4.19 9.51
N GLN A 163 13.56 4.82 10.09
CA GLN A 163 13.65 5.62 11.30
C GLN A 163 12.80 5.03 12.42
#